data_ef8ead99af5b3b31988aeb5632e82267
#
_entry.id   ef8ead99af5b3b31988aeb5632e82267
#
_cell.length_a   1.000
_cell.length_b   1.000
_cell.length_c   1.000
_cell.angle_alpha   90.00
_cell.angle_beta   90.00
_cell.angle_gamma   90.00
#
_symmetry.space_group_name_H-M   'P 1'
#
loop_
_entity.id
_entity.type
_entity.pdbx_description
1 polymer ?
#
loop_
_entity_poly.entity_id
_entity_poly.type
_entity_poly.pdbx_seq_one_letter_code
_entity_poly.pdbx_strand_id
1 'polypeptide(L)'
;MDRIYQGEEALCIHNAATGRELKFPNIISKSKIKKKIVVVGAGPGGLEAARIAAERGHEVIVFEAAPDPGGQIRLCAKSARRKDMMGIIDWRMQQCIKKNVKFNFNIIAEAQDVINENPDTIIIATGGMPNLELFETKKDLDNVFTSWDIISGDVKLAENILIYDEAGDHTAMQSAEIAIEKGSSVEFMTPDRLISSEIMGMNLTPYLKNLQNKKITYSIAKRLIDVSIKGNKLNAVIGSDYDENFNHSSTYEQIFLNYGVKPLDELYFNLVSFSKNEGEVNYTKFINGETQNIIKNKNNKFNLYRIGDAVSSRNIHAAIYDALRLVINL
;
A
#
# COMPACT_ATOMS: atom_id res chain seq x y z
N MET A 1 6.86 15.80 -9.33
CA MET A 1 6.70 17.08 -10.05
C MET A 1 5.63 17.98 -9.40
N ASP A 2 4.42 17.49 -9.13
CA ASP A 2 3.35 18.29 -8.48
C ASP A 2 3.81 19.03 -7.21
N ARG A 3 4.56 18.34 -6.32
CA ARG A 3 5.12 18.96 -5.10
C ARG A 3 5.98 20.20 -5.38
N ILE A 4 6.77 20.18 -6.45
CA ILE A 4 7.61 21.32 -6.85
C ILE A 4 6.74 22.54 -7.20
N TYR A 5 5.59 22.32 -7.87
CA TYR A 5 4.65 23.41 -8.17
C TYR A 5 3.97 23.97 -6.92
N GLN A 6 3.96 23.22 -5.83
CA GLN A 6 3.46 23.67 -4.52
C GLN A 6 4.56 24.27 -3.62
N GLY A 7 5.78 24.42 -4.15
CA GLY A 7 6.93 24.93 -3.39
C GLY A 7 7.54 23.93 -2.42
N GLU A 8 7.25 22.63 -2.59
CA GLU A 8 7.73 21.56 -1.73
C GLU A 8 8.93 20.82 -2.34
N GLU A 9 9.61 20.01 -1.50
CA GLU A 9 10.75 19.20 -1.93
C GLU A 9 10.39 18.18 -3.02
N ALA A 10 11.29 18.01 -3.99
CA ALA A 10 11.19 16.93 -4.95
C ALA A 10 11.36 15.56 -4.27
N LEU A 11 10.42 14.65 -4.48
CA LEU A 11 10.47 13.27 -4.02
C LEU A 11 10.55 12.32 -5.21
N CYS A 12 11.25 11.19 -5.02
CA CYS A 12 11.36 10.15 -6.02
C CYS A 12 10.87 8.81 -5.48
N ILE A 13 9.99 8.14 -6.21
CA ILE A 13 9.48 6.81 -5.86
C ILE A 13 10.50 5.69 -6.10
N HIS A 14 11.59 5.97 -6.83
CA HIS A 14 12.69 5.03 -7.03
C HIS A 14 13.83 5.23 -6.02
N ASN A 15 14.13 6.49 -5.66
CA ASN A 15 15.21 6.81 -4.74
C ASN A 15 14.72 7.75 -3.63
N ALA A 16 14.49 7.20 -2.46
CA ALA A 16 14.01 7.96 -1.31
C ALA A 16 15.05 8.96 -0.74
N ALA A 17 16.32 8.86 -1.14
CA ALA A 17 17.36 9.82 -0.77
C ALA A 17 17.31 11.11 -1.59
N THR A 18 16.58 11.15 -2.71
CA THR A 18 16.49 12.32 -3.59
C THR A 18 16.11 13.59 -2.80
N GLY A 19 16.91 14.64 -2.96
CA GLY A 19 16.78 15.91 -2.23
C GLY A 19 17.24 15.86 -0.78
N ARG A 20 17.80 14.71 -0.31
CA ARG A 20 18.24 14.49 1.07
C ARG A 20 19.61 13.80 1.14
N GLU A 21 20.39 13.89 0.07
CA GLU A 21 21.64 13.12 -0.12
C GLU A 21 22.71 13.43 0.92
N LEU A 22 22.67 14.63 1.52
CA LEU A 22 23.56 14.99 2.65
C LEU A 22 23.26 14.16 3.90
N LYS A 23 22.02 13.77 4.11
CA LYS A 23 21.58 12.98 5.27
C LYS A 23 21.50 11.48 4.94
N PHE A 24 21.05 11.16 3.75
CA PHE A 24 20.88 9.81 3.25
C PHE A 24 21.67 9.63 1.95
N PRO A 25 22.98 9.33 2.05
CA PRO A 25 23.85 9.25 0.87
C PRO A 25 23.43 8.09 -0.04
N ASN A 26 23.63 8.28 -1.35
CA ASN A 26 23.35 7.25 -2.34
C ASN A 26 24.24 6.00 -2.19
N ILE A 27 25.47 6.20 -1.65
CA ILE A 27 26.40 5.10 -1.36
C ILE A 27 26.20 4.69 0.11
N ILE A 28 25.68 3.49 0.29
CA ILE A 28 25.40 2.93 1.61
C ILE A 28 26.68 2.35 2.21
N SER A 29 27.10 2.86 3.39
CA SER A 29 28.31 2.37 4.09
C SER A 29 28.09 0.99 4.70
N LYS A 30 29.15 0.18 4.70
CA LYS A 30 29.17 -1.12 5.37
C LYS A 30 28.98 -0.99 6.87
N SER A 31 28.23 -1.89 7.46
CA SER A 31 28.15 -2.03 8.91
C SER A 31 29.43 -2.64 9.48
N LYS A 32 29.84 -2.18 10.65
CA LYS A 32 30.97 -2.78 11.39
C LYS A 32 30.61 -4.14 11.98
N ILE A 33 29.33 -4.38 12.26
CA ILE A 33 28.82 -5.62 12.85
C ILE A 33 27.83 -6.23 11.87
N LYS A 34 28.14 -7.45 11.41
CA LYS A 34 27.22 -8.21 10.58
C LYS A 34 26.07 -8.74 11.43
N LYS A 35 24.84 -8.56 10.95
CA LYS A 35 23.60 -9.04 11.56
C LYS A 35 22.88 -9.97 10.60
N LYS A 36 22.00 -10.83 11.14
CA LYS A 36 21.01 -11.57 10.38
C LYS A 36 19.66 -10.85 10.45
N ILE A 37 19.15 -10.44 9.30
CA ILE A 37 17.92 -9.65 9.19
C ILE A 37 16.88 -10.46 8.43
N VAL A 38 15.72 -10.63 9.04
CA VAL A 38 14.55 -11.23 8.36
C VAL A 38 13.58 -10.13 8.01
N VAL A 39 13.14 -10.10 6.75
CA VAL A 39 12.11 -9.19 6.23
C VAL A 39 10.91 -10.04 5.83
N VAL A 40 9.71 -9.63 6.25
CA VAL A 40 8.47 -10.29 5.85
C VAL A 40 7.68 -9.36 4.93
N GLY A 41 7.52 -9.79 3.68
CA GLY A 41 6.92 -9.06 2.58
C GLY A 41 7.96 -8.54 1.57
N ALA A 42 7.75 -8.85 0.27
CA ALA A 42 8.58 -8.41 -0.85
C ALA A 42 7.90 -7.31 -1.68
N GLY A 43 7.10 -6.45 -1.05
CA GLY A 43 6.65 -5.19 -1.61
C GLY A 43 7.76 -4.15 -1.69
N PRO A 44 7.49 -2.90 -2.16
CA PRO A 44 8.52 -1.88 -2.37
C PRO A 44 9.30 -1.54 -1.09
N GLY A 45 8.63 -1.47 0.07
CA GLY A 45 9.27 -1.21 1.36
C GLY A 45 10.17 -2.35 1.81
N GLY A 46 9.68 -3.59 1.73
CA GLY A 46 10.44 -4.78 2.13
C GLY A 46 11.67 -5.02 1.25
N LEU A 47 11.52 -4.89 -0.06
CA LEU A 47 12.65 -5.00 -1.00
C LEU A 47 13.70 -3.89 -0.79
N GLU A 48 13.28 -2.66 -0.48
CA GLU A 48 14.22 -1.59 -0.15
C GLU A 48 14.95 -1.88 1.17
N ALA A 49 14.25 -2.35 2.20
CA ALA A 49 14.86 -2.75 3.46
C ALA A 49 15.88 -3.88 3.25
N ALA A 50 15.51 -4.90 2.48
CA ALA A 50 16.40 -6.02 2.15
C ALA A 50 17.64 -5.57 1.37
N ARG A 51 17.44 -4.71 0.37
CA ARG A 51 18.52 -4.14 -0.45
C ARG A 51 19.54 -3.39 0.41
N ILE A 52 19.05 -2.45 1.23
CA ILE A 52 19.92 -1.60 2.06
C ILE A 52 20.65 -2.47 3.10
N ALA A 53 19.96 -3.39 3.76
CA ALA A 53 20.56 -4.30 4.72
C ALA A 53 21.67 -5.15 4.09
N ALA A 54 21.44 -5.72 2.92
CA ALA A 54 22.44 -6.50 2.20
C ALA A 54 23.61 -5.64 1.70
N GLU A 55 23.34 -4.40 1.26
CA GLU A 55 24.38 -3.46 0.87
C GLU A 55 25.25 -3.06 2.04
N ARG A 56 24.72 -2.96 3.26
CA ARG A 56 25.47 -2.77 4.51
C ARG A 56 26.28 -4.00 4.92
N GLY A 57 26.08 -5.16 4.27
CA GLY A 57 26.83 -6.39 4.52
C GLY A 57 26.14 -7.36 5.50
N HIS A 58 24.89 -7.14 5.84
CA HIS A 58 24.11 -8.04 6.66
C HIS A 58 23.72 -9.31 5.86
N GLU A 59 23.43 -10.40 6.58
CA GLU A 59 22.73 -11.57 6.02
C GLU A 59 21.24 -11.28 5.99
N VAL A 60 20.60 -11.46 4.83
CA VAL A 60 19.19 -11.08 4.67
C VAL A 60 18.38 -12.23 4.12
N ILE A 61 17.25 -12.50 4.74
CA ILE A 61 16.23 -13.45 4.30
C ILE A 61 14.92 -12.72 4.17
N VAL A 62 14.23 -12.95 3.05
CA VAL A 62 12.91 -12.36 2.78
C VAL A 62 11.88 -13.48 2.65
N PHE A 63 10.79 -13.38 3.38
CA PHE A 63 9.59 -14.20 3.19
C PHE A 63 8.55 -13.41 2.40
N GLU A 64 7.92 -14.07 1.43
CA GLU A 64 6.86 -13.49 0.60
C GLU A 64 5.74 -14.52 0.40
N ALA A 65 4.52 -14.11 0.66
CA ALA A 65 3.34 -14.95 0.52
C ALA A 65 3.01 -15.28 -0.95
N ALA A 66 3.26 -14.32 -1.85
CA ALA A 66 3.02 -14.46 -3.27
C ALA A 66 4.14 -15.24 -3.98
N PRO A 67 3.89 -15.82 -5.18
CA PRO A 67 4.93 -16.44 -6.00
C PRO A 67 5.94 -15.44 -6.55
N ASP A 68 5.57 -14.16 -6.62
CA ASP A 68 6.38 -13.10 -7.21
C ASP A 68 6.44 -11.87 -6.28
N PRO A 69 7.55 -11.11 -6.28
CA PRO A 69 7.67 -9.89 -5.51
C PRO A 69 6.82 -8.75 -6.10
N GLY A 70 6.54 -7.73 -5.29
CA GLY A 70 5.98 -6.47 -5.77
C GLY A 70 4.80 -5.94 -4.98
N GLY A 71 4.05 -6.81 -4.28
CA GLY A 71 2.89 -6.38 -3.49
C GLY A 71 1.92 -5.53 -4.31
N GLN A 72 1.44 -4.43 -3.74
CA GLN A 72 0.46 -3.54 -4.40
C GLN A 72 0.97 -2.88 -5.70
N ILE A 73 2.28 -2.81 -5.94
CA ILE A 73 2.83 -2.29 -7.22
C ILE A 73 2.36 -3.13 -8.40
N ARG A 74 2.19 -4.45 -8.22
CA ARG A 74 1.67 -5.34 -9.27
C ARG A 74 0.25 -4.95 -9.70
N LEU A 75 -0.60 -4.52 -8.76
CA LEU A 75 -1.92 -3.98 -9.07
C LEU A 75 -1.80 -2.62 -9.79
N CYS A 76 -1.00 -1.70 -9.26
CA CYS A 76 -0.77 -0.41 -9.90
C CYS A 76 -0.31 -0.54 -11.36
N ALA A 77 0.53 -1.52 -11.65
CA ALA A 77 1.12 -1.75 -12.98
C ALA A 77 0.18 -2.45 -13.98
N LYS A 78 -0.99 -2.92 -13.57
CA LYS A 78 -1.96 -3.57 -14.48
C LYS A 78 -2.59 -2.61 -15.50
N SER A 79 -2.65 -1.32 -15.20
CA SER A 79 -3.04 -0.30 -16.18
C SER A 79 -1.91 -0.09 -17.19
N ALA A 80 -2.26 -0.03 -18.48
CA ALA A 80 -1.29 0.14 -19.57
C ALA A 80 -0.41 1.38 -19.39
N ARG A 81 -0.98 2.46 -18.87
CA ARG A 81 -0.30 3.73 -18.61
C ARG A 81 0.67 3.67 -17.43
N ARG A 82 0.51 2.71 -16.52
CA ARG A 82 1.31 2.60 -15.29
C ARG A 82 2.18 1.34 -15.24
N LYS A 83 2.24 0.56 -16.31
CA LYS A 83 3.03 -0.69 -16.39
C LYS A 83 4.49 -0.49 -15.98
N ASP A 84 5.07 0.67 -16.27
CA ASP A 84 6.47 0.99 -15.97
C ASP A 84 6.75 1.12 -14.45
N MET A 85 5.69 1.15 -13.61
CA MET A 85 5.84 1.09 -12.14
C MET A 85 6.52 -0.21 -11.68
N MET A 86 6.43 -1.29 -12.46
CA MET A 86 7.16 -2.52 -12.15
C MET A 86 8.67 -2.32 -12.07
N GLY A 87 9.23 -1.33 -12.77
CA GLY A 87 10.65 -0.97 -12.67
C GLY A 87 11.12 -0.66 -11.25
N ILE A 88 10.21 -0.24 -10.36
CA ILE A 88 10.51 -0.04 -8.93
C ILE A 88 10.89 -1.37 -8.27
N ILE A 89 10.19 -2.43 -8.62
CA ILE A 89 10.39 -3.79 -8.08
C ILE A 89 11.57 -4.47 -8.76
N ASP A 90 11.59 -4.45 -10.09
CA ASP A 90 12.61 -5.14 -10.91
C ASP A 90 14.02 -4.69 -10.54
N TRP A 91 14.23 -3.39 -10.41
CA TRP A 91 15.52 -2.85 -10.00
C TRP A 91 15.92 -3.32 -8.61
N ARG A 92 15.00 -3.28 -7.62
CA ARG A 92 15.29 -3.71 -6.24
C ARG A 92 15.58 -5.20 -6.16
N MET A 93 14.82 -6.02 -6.86
CA MET A 93 15.06 -7.45 -6.95
C MET A 93 16.45 -7.74 -7.51
N GLN A 94 16.83 -7.10 -8.62
CA GLN A 94 18.17 -7.26 -9.20
C GLN A 94 19.28 -6.86 -8.20
N GLN A 95 19.10 -5.77 -7.44
CA GLN A 95 20.07 -5.38 -6.43
C GLN A 95 20.14 -6.40 -5.28
N CYS A 96 19.00 -6.89 -4.80
CA CYS A 96 18.95 -7.93 -3.77
C CYS A 96 19.66 -9.22 -4.23
N ILE A 97 19.38 -9.69 -5.44
CA ILE A 97 20.03 -10.88 -6.03
C ILE A 97 21.55 -10.68 -6.10
N LYS A 98 22.03 -9.54 -6.61
CA LYS A 98 23.46 -9.21 -6.68
C LYS A 98 24.17 -9.21 -5.31
N LYS A 99 23.40 -9.03 -4.23
CA LYS A 99 23.91 -9.00 -2.84
C LYS A 99 23.61 -10.30 -2.08
N ASN A 100 23.18 -11.37 -2.78
CA ASN A 100 22.88 -12.69 -2.23
C ASN A 100 21.79 -12.67 -1.14
N VAL A 101 20.77 -11.85 -1.28
CA VAL A 101 19.57 -11.91 -0.45
C VAL A 101 18.85 -13.23 -0.75
N LYS A 102 18.47 -13.97 0.29
CA LYS A 102 17.69 -15.20 0.17
C LYS A 102 16.19 -14.87 0.13
N PHE A 103 15.46 -15.46 -0.80
CA PHE A 103 14.02 -15.29 -0.91
C PHE A 103 13.29 -16.62 -0.71
N ASN A 104 12.26 -16.61 0.13
CA ASN A 104 11.32 -17.69 0.36
C ASN A 104 9.94 -17.23 -0.13
N PHE A 105 9.60 -17.56 -1.38
CA PHE A 105 8.31 -17.24 -1.99
C PHE A 105 7.26 -18.31 -1.68
N ASN A 106 5.97 -17.98 -1.86
CA ASN A 106 4.81 -18.83 -1.56
C ASN A 106 4.74 -19.26 -0.09
N ILE A 107 5.23 -18.42 0.82
CA ILE A 107 5.20 -18.70 2.26
C ILE A 107 4.49 -17.56 2.99
N ILE A 108 3.31 -17.84 3.53
CA ILE A 108 2.66 -16.99 4.51
C ILE A 108 3.38 -17.25 5.83
N ALA A 109 4.38 -16.42 6.13
CA ALA A 109 5.23 -16.62 7.29
C ALA A 109 4.47 -16.41 8.60
N GLU A 110 4.53 -17.40 9.47
CA GLU A 110 4.07 -17.32 10.85
C GLU A 110 5.22 -16.92 11.80
N ALA A 111 4.88 -16.60 13.04
CA ALA A 111 5.87 -16.16 14.03
C ALA A 111 7.00 -17.18 14.20
N GLN A 112 6.68 -18.48 14.20
CA GLN A 112 7.68 -19.54 14.38
C GLN A 112 8.64 -19.66 13.19
N ASP A 113 8.17 -19.47 11.95
CA ASP A 113 9.03 -19.50 10.76
C ASP A 113 10.11 -18.43 10.83
N VAL A 114 9.72 -17.23 11.25
CA VAL A 114 10.62 -16.09 11.38
C VAL A 114 11.60 -16.25 12.54
N ILE A 115 11.14 -16.74 13.69
CA ILE A 115 11.97 -16.99 14.88
C ILE A 115 12.99 -18.11 14.64
N ASN A 116 12.62 -19.15 13.90
CA ASN A 116 13.51 -20.29 13.59
C ASN A 116 14.73 -19.87 12.76
N GLU A 117 14.65 -18.74 12.04
CA GLU A 117 15.80 -18.18 11.35
C GLU A 117 16.85 -17.59 12.31
N ASN A 118 16.58 -17.51 13.62
CA ASN A 118 17.45 -16.89 14.63
C ASN A 118 17.95 -15.50 14.23
N PRO A 119 17.06 -14.54 13.92
CA PRO A 119 17.44 -13.21 13.46
C PRO A 119 17.97 -12.32 14.60
N ASP A 120 18.78 -11.31 14.25
CA ASP A 120 19.09 -10.18 15.12
C ASP A 120 18.02 -9.06 15.00
N THR A 121 17.37 -9.00 13.83
CA THR A 121 16.32 -8.01 13.56
C THR A 121 15.26 -8.61 12.62
N ILE A 122 14.00 -8.34 12.94
CA ILE A 122 12.84 -8.66 12.09
C ILE A 122 12.20 -7.35 11.63
N ILE A 123 11.89 -7.27 10.33
CA ILE A 123 11.21 -6.13 9.72
C ILE A 123 9.92 -6.64 9.04
N ILE A 124 8.77 -6.22 9.55
CA ILE A 124 7.46 -6.51 8.98
C ILE A 124 7.15 -5.46 7.92
N ALA A 125 7.00 -5.89 6.68
CA ALA A 125 6.72 -5.08 5.50
C ALA A 125 5.59 -5.71 4.67
N THR A 126 4.65 -6.34 5.35
CA THR A 126 3.52 -7.11 4.80
C THR A 126 2.50 -6.28 4.04
N GLY A 127 2.63 -4.94 4.14
CA GLY A 127 1.70 -4.03 3.45
C GLY A 127 0.33 -4.00 4.12
N GLY A 128 -0.73 -4.00 3.31
CA GLY A 128 -2.10 -4.02 3.78
C GLY A 128 -3.06 -4.57 2.74
N MET A 129 -4.30 -4.75 3.15
CA MET A 129 -5.41 -5.26 2.35
C MET A 129 -6.53 -4.22 2.26
N PRO A 130 -7.42 -4.30 1.26
CA PRO A 130 -8.55 -3.38 1.16
C PRO A 130 -9.34 -3.31 2.47
N ASN A 131 -9.65 -2.09 2.90
CA ASN A 131 -10.46 -1.89 4.10
C ASN A 131 -11.94 -2.13 3.78
N LEU A 132 -12.52 -3.14 4.39
CA LEU A 132 -13.96 -3.47 4.26
C LEU A 132 -14.70 -3.33 5.60
N GLU A 133 -14.06 -2.85 6.67
CA GLU A 133 -14.67 -2.81 8.01
C GLU A 133 -15.95 -1.97 8.06
N LEU A 134 -16.02 -0.90 7.29
CA LEU A 134 -17.23 -0.08 7.21
C LEU A 134 -18.42 -0.82 6.53
N PHE A 135 -18.12 -1.92 5.84
CA PHE A 135 -19.10 -2.75 5.15
C PHE A 135 -19.17 -4.20 5.68
N GLU A 136 -18.54 -4.50 6.81
CA GLU A 136 -18.49 -5.85 7.39
C GLU A 136 -19.87 -6.49 7.63
N THR A 137 -20.86 -5.70 8.00
CA THR A 137 -22.24 -6.15 8.20
C THR A 137 -22.92 -6.60 6.91
N LYS A 138 -22.30 -6.39 5.75
CA LYS A 138 -22.87 -6.64 4.41
C LYS A 138 -21.91 -7.38 3.47
N LYS A 139 -20.94 -8.08 4.03
CA LYS A 139 -19.98 -8.93 3.28
C LYS A 139 -20.64 -9.97 2.38
N ASP A 140 -21.86 -10.40 2.75
CA ASP A 140 -22.58 -11.46 2.08
C ASP A 140 -23.47 -10.94 0.93
N LEU A 141 -23.35 -9.66 0.57
CA LEU A 141 -24.05 -9.14 -0.60
C LEU A 141 -23.30 -9.54 -1.87
N ASP A 142 -23.89 -10.43 -2.63
CA ASP A 142 -23.45 -10.69 -4.00
C ASP A 142 -23.32 -9.37 -4.77
N ASN A 143 -22.28 -9.25 -5.60
CA ASN A 143 -22.00 -8.08 -6.44
C ASN A 143 -21.52 -6.81 -5.71
N VAL A 144 -21.10 -6.90 -4.45
CA VAL A 144 -20.32 -5.87 -3.77
C VAL A 144 -18.86 -6.32 -3.66
N PHE A 145 -17.94 -5.54 -4.18
CA PHE A 145 -16.52 -5.88 -4.35
C PHE A 145 -15.64 -4.70 -3.93
N THR A 146 -14.32 -4.89 -3.98
CA THR A 146 -13.35 -3.83 -3.83
C THR A 146 -12.86 -3.30 -5.19
N SER A 147 -12.31 -2.11 -5.21
CA SER A 147 -11.64 -1.59 -6.41
C SER A 147 -10.45 -2.47 -6.86
N TRP A 148 -9.85 -3.23 -5.95
CA TRP A 148 -8.78 -4.18 -6.29
C TRP A 148 -9.29 -5.31 -7.18
N ASP A 149 -10.53 -5.76 -7.00
CA ASP A 149 -11.14 -6.84 -7.80
C ASP A 149 -11.32 -6.42 -9.27
N ILE A 150 -11.60 -5.14 -9.53
CA ILE A 150 -11.58 -4.59 -10.90
C ILE A 150 -10.16 -4.64 -11.47
N ILE A 151 -9.18 -4.15 -10.70
CA ILE A 151 -7.79 -4.00 -11.17
C ILE A 151 -7.15 -5.37 -11.38
N SER A 152 -7.39 -6.32 -10.48
CA SER A 152 -6.89 -7.69 -10.61
C SER A 152 -7.53 -8.43 -11.80
N GLY A 153 -8.77 -8.08 -12.12
CA GLY A 153 -9.55 -8.73 -13.17
C GLY A 153 -10.25 -9.99 -12.67
N ASP A 154 -10.42 -10.14 -11.36
CA ASP A 154 -11.01 -11.31 -10.73
C ASP A 154 -12.54 -11.33 -10.86
N VAL A 155 -13.14 -10.19 -11.23
CA VAL A 155 -14.60 -10.03 -11.38
C VAL A 155 -14.95 -9.68 -12.83
N LYS A 156 -15.98 -10.37 -13.36
CA LYS A 156 -16.60 -9.98 -14.63
C LYS A 156 -17.48 -8.76 -14.39
N LEU A 157 -17.17 -7.66 -15.07
CA LEU A 157 -17.88 -6.40 -14.90
C LEU A 157 -19.25 -6.41 -15.56
N ALA A 158 -20.24 -5.86 -14.85
CA ALA A 158 -21.58 -5.58 -15.35
C ALA A 158 -21.63 -4.27 -16.16
N GLU A 159 -22.79 -3.96 -16.75
CA GLU A 159 -22.96 -2.76 -17.56
C GLU A 159 -23.08 -1.47 -16.71
N ASN A 160 -23.83 -1.51 -15.59
CA ASN A 160 -24.09 -0.37 -14.73
C ASN A 160 -23.47 -0.56 -13.34
N ILE A 161 -22.40 0.16 -13.05
CA ILE A 161 -21.65 0.00 -11.81
C ILE A 161 -21.46 1.32 -11.05
N LEU A 162 -21.36 1.19 -9.72
CA LEU A 162 -20.92 2.25 -8.83
C LEU A 162 -19.47 1.97 -8.40
N ILE A 163 -18.60 2.97 -8.50
CA ILE A 163 -17.31 3.00 -7.82
C ILE A 163 -17.41 4.06 -6.72
N TYR A 164 -17.38 3.62 -5.47
CA TYR A 164 -17.45 4.48 -4.30
C TYR A 164 -16.05 4.67 -3.70
N ASP A 165 -15.59 5.93 -3.62
CA ASP A 165 -14.22 6.28 -3.26
C ASP A 165 -14.18 7.20 -2.03
N GLU A 166 -13.70 6.69 -0.88
CA GLU A 166 -13.35 7.46 0.31
C GLU A 166 -11.83 7.60 0.51
N ALA A 167 -11.01 6.89 -0.26
CA ALA A 167 -9.56 6.97 -0.13
C ALA A 167 -8.95 8.11 -0.95
N GLY A 168 -9.63 8.55 -1.99
CA GLY A 168 -9.18 9.63 -2.88
C GLY A 168 -7.91 9.32 -3.68
N ASP A 169 -7.44 8.07 -3.67
CA ASP A 169 -6.17 7.65 -4.25
C ASP A 169 -6.28 7.18 -5.71
N HIS A 170 -5.18 6.68 -6.24
CA HIS A 170 -5.13 6.19 -7.61
C HIS A 170 -6.00 4.97 -7.88
N THR A 171 -6.38 4.21 -6.86
CA THR A 171 -7.03 2.89 -6.99
C THR A 171 -8.40 3.03 -7.63
N ALA A 172 -9.25 3.94 -7.12
CA ALA A 172 -10.59 4.15 -7.66
C ALA A 172 -10.56 4.68 -9.11
N MET A 173 -9.68 5.64 -9.42
CA MET A 173 -9.56 6.18 -10.79
C MET A 173 -9.02 5.14 -11.78
N GLN A 174 -8.08 4.30 -11.37
CA GLN A 174 -7.59 3.20 -12.19
C GLN A 174 -8.70 2.17 -12.45
N SER A 175 -9.50 1.88 -11.43
CA SER A 175 -10.68 1.01 -11.56
C SER A 175 -11.70 1.57 -12.54
N ALA A 176 -11.96 2.88 -12.49
CA ALA A 176 -12.85 3.55 -13.42
C ALA A 176 -12.33 3.49 -14.87
N GLU A 177 -11.03 3.72 -15.10
CA GLU A 177 -10.43 3.55 -16.43
C GLU A 177 -10.66 2.13 -16.98
N ILE A 178 -10.32 1.10 -16.18
CA ILE A 178 -10.47 -0.30 -16.58
C ILE A 178 -11.92 -0.67 -16.85
N ALA A 179 -12.85 -0.23 -16.00
CA ALA A 179 -14.26 -0.53 -16.15
C ALA A 179 -14.85 0.10 -17.43
N ILE A 180 -14.52 1.35 -17.70
CA ILE A 180 -14.92 2.07 -18.92
C ILE A 180 -14.33 1.41 -20.18
N GLU A 181 -13.06 1.02 -20.14
CA GLU A 181 -12.41 0.32 -21.26
C GLU A 181 -13.08 -1.04 -21.55
N LYS A 182 -13.61 -1.71 -20.54
CA LYS A 182 -14.38 -2.96 -20.67
C LYS A 182 -15.85 -2.74 -21.04
N GLY A 183 -16.31 -1.49 -21.18
CA GLY A 183 -17.64 -1.15 -21.69
C GLY A 183 -18.68 -0.82 -20.63
N SER A 184 -18.34 -0.83 -19.34
CA SER A 184 -19.26 -0.45 -18.27
C SER A 184 -19.62 1.03 -18.31
N SER A 185 -20.82 1.37 -17.82
CA SER A 185 -21.22 2.72 -17.43
C SER A 185 -20.91 2.89 -15.94
N VAL A 186 -20.17 3.90 -15.58
CA VAL A 186 -19.63 4.11 -14.24
C VAL A 186 -20.24 5.34 -13.61
N GLU A 187 -20.82 5.23 -12.42
CA GLU A 187 -20.93 6.33 -11.49
C GLU A 187 -19.73 6.30 -10.53
N PHE A 188 -18.92 7.35 -10.56
CA PHE A 188 -17.81 7.56 -9.61
C PHE A 188 -18.32 8.49 -8.51
N MET A 189 -18.45 7.97 -7.31
CA MET A 189 -19.02 8.68 -6.16
C MET A 189 -18.01 8.83 -5.04
N THR A 190 -17.99 10.01 -4.41
CA THR A 190 -17.15 10.29 -3.25
C THR A 190 -17.85 11.23 -2.28
N PRO A 191 -17.66 11.07 -0.95
CA PRO A 191 -18.12 12.05 0.03
C PRO A 191 -17.29 13.34 0.02
N ASP A 192 -16.11 13.30 -0.57
CA ASP A 192 -15.23 14.46 -0.72
C ASP A 192 -15.83 15.54 -1.64
N ARG A 193 -15.34 16.76 -1.47
CA ARG A 193 -15.68 17.92 -2.34
C ARG A 193 -15.02 17.85 -3.71
N LEU A 194 -14.01 17.02 -3.85
CA LEU A 194 -13.22 16.83 -5.06
C LEU A 194 -13.04 15.33 -5.32
N ILE A 195 -13.08 14.91 -6.57
CA ILE A 195 -12.72 13.54 -6.95
C ILE A 195 -11.23 13.33 -6.73
N SER A 196 -10.88 12.16 -6.19
CA SER A 196 -9.48 11.72 -6.05
C SER A 196 -8.58 12.76 -5.39
N SER A 197 -8.97 13.21 -4.20
CA SER A 197 -8.36 14.32 -3.45
C SER A 197 -6.86 14.13 -3.15
N GLU A 198 -6.39 12.87 -3.10
CA GLU A 198 -4.98 12.52 -2.88
C GLU A 198 -4.15 12.45 -4.19
N ILE A 199 -4.80 12.61 -5.35
CA ILE A 199 -4.12 12.63 -6.65
C ILE A 199 -3.85 14.07 -7.05
N MET A 200 -2.58 14.44 -7.12
CA MET A 200 -2.18 15.76 -7.57
C MET A 200 -2.40 15.97 -9.07
N GLY A 201 -2.53 17.23 -9.51
CA GLY A 201 -3.00 17.63 -10.83
C GLY A 201 -2.30 16.99 -12.02
N MET A 202 -0.97 16.83 -11.97
CA MET A 202 -0.23 16.20 -13.08
C MET A 202 -0.57 14.71 -13.25
N ASN A 203 -0.96 14.03 -12.18
CA ASN A 203 -1.39 12.64 -12.23
C ASN A 203 -2.89 12.50 -12.51
N LEU A 204 -3.71 13.44 -12.04
CA LEU A 204 -5.16 13.42 -12.26
C LEU A 204 -5.52 13.77 -13.71
N THR A 205 -4.84 14.76 -14.31
CA THR A 205 -5.11 15.21 -15.67
C THR A 205 -5.12 14.09 -16.73
N PRO A 206 -4.18 13.15 -16.77
CA PRO A 206 -4.24 12.01 -17.70
C PRO A 206 -5.47 11.12 -17.52
N TYR A 207 -5.93 10.88 -16.27
CA TYR A 207 -7.18 10.15 -16.02
C TYR A 207 -8.37 10.89 -16.62
N LEU A 208 -8.50 12.18 -16.31
CA LEU A 208 -9.62 12.99 -16.81
C LEU A 208 -9.63 13.06 -18.33
N LYS A 209 -8.46 13.20 -18.99
CA LYS A 209 -8.38 13.17 -20.46
C LYS A 209 -8.85 11.85 -21.05
N ASN A 210 -8.52 10.71 -20.41
CA ASN A 210 -8.92 9.39 -20.89
C ASN A 210 -10.42 9.13 -20.66
N LEU A 211 -10.96 9.66 -19.58
CA LEU A 211 -12.36 9.45 -19.18
C LEU A 211 -13.33 10.49 -19.77
N GLN A 212 -12.83 11.62 -20.26
CA GLN A 212 -13.66 12.66 -20.87
C GLN A 212 -14.47 12.10 -22.05
N ASN A 213 -15.75 12.43 -22.11
CA ASN A 213 -16.69 11.95 -23.14
C ASN A 213 -16.93 10.41 -23.11
N LYS A 214 -16.59 9.75 -22.03
CA LYS A 214 -16.92 8.33 -21.80
C LYS A 214 -18.19 8.19 -20.95
N LYS A 215 -18.66 6.97 -20.77
CA LYS A 215 -19.83 6.65 -19.93
C LYS A 215 -19.50 6.72 -18.44
N ILE A 216 -19.09 7.90 -17.95
CA ILE A 216 -18.80 8.14 -16.54
C ILE A 216 -19.55 9.38 -16.05
N THR A 217 -20.12 9.26 -14.84
CA THR A 217 -20.72 10.37 -14.09
C THR A 217 -19.97 10.56 -12.78
N TYR A 218 -19.70 11.79 -12.40
CA TYR A 218 -19.03 12.12 -11.13
C TYR A 218 -20.06 12.66 -10.14
N SER A 219 -20.14 12.02 -8.97
CA SER A 219 -21.02 12.40 -7.86
C SER A 219 -20.17 12.73 -6.64
N ILE A 220 -19.93 14.03 -6.43
CA ILE A 220 -19.16 14.55 -5.28
C ILE A 220 -20.08 14.93 -4.14
N ALA A 221 -19.51 15.04 -2.92
CA ALA A 221 -20.23 15.38 -1.69
C ALA A 221 -21.43 14.44 -1.42
N LYS A 222 -21.30 13.18 -1.82
CA LYS A 222 -22.30 12.13 -1.66
C LYS A 222 -21.72 10.91 -0.97
N ARG A 223 -22.36 10.49 0.11
CA ARG A 223 -21.97 9.37 0.93
C ARG A 223 -22.85 8.15 0.67
N LEU A 224 -22.23 7.02 0.44
CA LEU A 224 -22.90 5.73 0.44
C LEU A 224 -23.23 5.33 1.89
N ILE A 225 -24.53 5.37 2.23
CA ILE A 225 -25.02 5.10 3.60
C ILE A 225 -25.29 3.61 3.77
N ASP A 226 -25.97 3.00 2.81
CA ASP A 226 -26.42 1.63 2.89
C ASP A 226 -26.55 0.98 1.53
N VAL A 227 -26.45 -0.35 1.49
CA VAL A 227 -26.71 -1.15 0.30
C VAL A 227 -27.63 -2.32 0.67
N SER A 228 -28.62 -2.57 -0.16
CA SER A 228 -29.55 -3.69 -0.01
C SER A 228 -29.85 -4.34 -1.36
N ILE A 229 -30.36 -5.56 -1.35
CA ILE A 229 -30.77 -6.26 -2.57
C ILE A 229 -32.17 -5.77 -2.98
N LYS A 230 -32.34 -5.43 -4.27
CA LYS A 230 -33.61 -5.05 -4.87
C LYS A 230 -33.83 -5.79 -6.19
N GLY A 231 -34.50 -6.93 -6.13
CA GLY A 231 -34.62 -7.84 -7.27
C GLY A 231 -33.25 -8.44 -7.62
N ASN A 232 -32.77 -8.23 -8.85
CA ASN A 232 -31.46 -8.67 -9.33
C ASN A 232 -30.39 -7.55 -9.29
N LYS A 233 -30.67 -6.44 -8.63
CA LYS A 233 -29.75 -5.27 -8.51
C LYS A 233 -29.51 -4.93 -7.05
N LEU A 234 -28.48 -4.12 -6.83
CA LEU A 234 -28.18 -3.49 -5.57
C LEU A 234 -28.87 -2.12 -5.49
N ASN A 235 -29.56 -1.85 -4.41
CA ASN A 235 -30.11 -0.54 -4.07
C ASN A 235 -29.17 0.17 -3.11
N ALA A 236 -28.51 1.21 -3.57
CA ALA A 236 -27.66 2.07 -2.76
C ALA A 236 -28.47 3.22 -2.18
N VAL A 237 -28.40 3.38 -0.87
CA VAL A 237 -28.92 4.57 -0.15
C VAL A 237 -27.80 5.58 -0.07
N ILE A 238 -28.03 6.79 -0.58
CA ILE A 238 -27.05 7.83 -0.75
C ILE A 238 -27.45 9.05 0.07
N GLY A 239 -26.58 9.49 0.97
CA GLY A 239 -26.72 10.69 1.78
C GLY A 239 -25.67 11.76 1.47
N SER A 240 -25.55 12.74 2.35
CA SER A 240 -24.53 13.79 2.27
C SER A 240 -24.06 14.18 3.67
N ASP A 241 -22.77 14.48 3.83
CA ASP A 241 -22.21 15.04 5.07
C ASP A 241 -22.55 16.54 5.24
N TYR A 242 -23.12 17.16 4.22
CA TYR A 242 -23.44 18.59 4.16
C TYR A 242 -24.93 18.90 4.31
N ASP A 243 -25.81 17.90 4.20
CA ASP A 243 -27.26 18.05 4.35
C ASP A 243 -27.85 16.75 4.90
N GLU A 244 -28.24 16.77 6.15
CA GLU A 244 -28.83 15.62 6.87
C GLU A 244 -30.17 15.16 6.26
N ASN A 245 -30.87 16.03 5.55
CA ASN A 245 -32.13 15.73 4.88
C ASN A 245 -31.93 15.15 3.47
N PHE A 246 -30.73 15.23 2.91
CA PHE A 246 -30.44 14.68 1.61
C PHE A 246 -30.35 13.16 1.70
N ASN A 247 -31.34 12.51 1.12
CA ASN A 247 -31.40 11.07 1.05
C ASN A 247 -32.09 10.65 -0.26
N HIS A 248 -31.43 9.86 -1.07
CA HIS A 248 -32.03 9.24 -2.24
C HIS A 248 -31.49 7.83 -2.46
N SER A 249 -32.15 7.06 -3.31
CA SER A 249 -31.71 5.71 -3.64
C SER A 249 -31.45 5.59 -5.14
N SER A 250 -30.36 4.90 -5.48
CA SER A 250 -30.01 4.54 -6.85
C SER A 250 -29.74 3.03 -6.95
N THR A 251 -29.93 2.45 -8.14
CA THR A 251 -29.73 1.03 -8.34
C THR A 251 -28.57 0.74 -9.28
N TYR A 252 -27.73 -0.23 -8.91
CA TYR A 252 -26.57 -0.67 -9.67
C TYR A 252 -26.58 -2.19 -9.82
N GLU A 253 -25.88 -2.70 -10.81
CA GLU A 253 -25.68 -4.14 -10.98
C GLU A 253 -24.51 -4.63 -10.11
N GLN A 254 -23.49 -3.77 -9.92
CA GLN A 254 -22.33 -4.01 -9.06
C GLN A 254 -21.90 -2.73 -8.35
N ILE A 255 -21.36 -2.88 -7.16
CA ILE A 255 -20.77 -1.78 -6.38
C ILE A 255 -19.35 -2.15 -6.02
N PHE A 256 -18.42 -1.23 -6.27
CA PHE A 256 -16.99 -1.36 -5.95
C PHE A 256 -16.58 -0.32 -4.95
N LEU A 257 -15.98 -0.76 -3.85
CA LEU A 257 -15.64 0.05 -2.70
C LEU A 257 -14.13 0.34 -2.67
N ASN A 258 -13.78 1.59 -2.38
CA ASN A 258 -12.42 2.02 -2.10
C ASN A 258 -12.37 2.83 -0.80
N TYR A 259 -12.30 2.14 0.33
CA TYR A 259 -12.10 2.73 1.66
C TYR A 259 -10.61 2.80 2.06
N GLY A 260 -9.70 2.66 1.09
CA GLY A 260 -8.27 2.59 1.34
C GLY A 260 -7.81 1.21 1.81
N VAL A 261 -6.69 1.19 2.50
CA VAL A 261 -5.98 -0.04 2.88
C VAL A 261 -5.81 -0.11 4.39
N LYS A 262 -6.15 -1.27 4.96
CA LYS A 262 -5.89 -1.61 6.36
C LYS A 262 -4.55 -2.33 6.48
N PRO A 263 -3.71 -1.98 7.47
CA PRO A 263 -2.45 -2.68 7.73
C PRO A 263 -2.64 -4.20 7.92
N LEU A 264 -1.76 -4.98 7.33
CA LEU A 264 -1.66 -6.43 7.57
C LEU A 264 -0.55 -6.66 8.60
N ASP A 265 -0.85 -6.39 9.86
CA ASP A 265 0.14 -6.30 10.94
C ASP A 265 -0.02 -7.34 12.07
N GLU A 266 -0.86 -8.36 11.86
CA GLU A 266 -1.10 -9.43 12.85
C GLU A 266 0.21 -10.13 13.26
N LEU A 267 1.06 -10.47 12.29
CA LEU A 267 2.36 -11.10 12.58
C LEU A 267 3.26 -10.20 13.44
N TYR A 268 3.21 -8.88 13.24
CA TYR A 268 3.97 -7.96 14.09
C TYR A 268 3.52 -8.07 15.54
N PHE A 269 2.23 -8.03 15.81
CA PHE A 269 1.70 -8.12 17.19
C PHE A 269 1.98 -9.48 17.82
N ASN A 270 1.95 -10.56 17.04
CA ASN A 270 2.32 -11.90 17.50
C ASN A 270 3.80 -12.01 17.89
N LEU A 271 4.68 -11.15 17.35
CA LEU A 271 6.12 -11.16 17.64
C LEU A 271 6.56 -10.16 18.72
N VAL A 272 5.71 -9.20 19.12
CA VAL A 272 6.05 -8.12 20.07
C VAL A 272 6.66 -8.66 21.34
N SER A 273 6.02 -9.63 22.02
CA SER A 273 6.47 -10.19 23.29
C SER A 273 7.80 -10.95 23.23
N PHE A 274 8.22 -11.38 22.04
CA PHE A 274 9.47 -12.09 21.80
C PHE A 274 10.63 -11.16 21.41
N SER A 275 10.37 -9.86 21.24
CA SER A 275 11.37 -8.90 20.76
C SER A 275 12.01 -8.11 21.91
N LYS A 276 13.29 -7.71 21.72
CA LYS A 276 14.05 -6.89 22.70
C LYS A 276 13.41 -5.54 22.96
N ASN A 277 12.91 -4.90 21.93
CA ASN A 277 12.31 -3.58 21.98
C ASN A 277 10.80 -3.61 22.21
N GLU A 278 10.17 -4.79 22.34
CA GLU A 278 8.73 -4.97 22.44
C GLU A 278 7.96 -4.16 21.36
N GLY A 279 8.53 -4.14 20.14
CA GLY A 279 7.99 -3.41 18.99
C GLY A 279 8.13 -1.88 19.09
N GLU A 280 8.65 -1.32 20.17
CA GLU A 280 8.77 0.12 20.37
C GLU A 280 9.82 0.75 19.45
N VAL A 281 9.49 1.93 18.92
CA VAL A 281 10.33 2.73 18.02
C VAL A 281 10.49 4.12 18.58
N ASN A 282 11.72 4.64 18.66
CA ASN A 282 11.96 6.04 18.92
C ASN A 282 11.70 6.84 17.63
N TYR A 283 10.55 7.50 17.55
CA TYR A 283 10.14 8.22 16.34
C TYR A 283 11.07 9.37 15.96
N THR A 284 11.63 10.11 16.91
CA THR A 284 12.60 11.17 16.61
C THR A 284 13.84 10.61 15.93
N LYS A 285 14.40 9.54 16.46
CA LYS A 285 15.53 8.85 15.84
C LYS A 285 15.17 8.24 14.49
N PHE A 286 13.97 7.64 14.39
CA PHE A 286 13.49 7.06 13.14
C PHE A 286 13.36 8.11 12.03
N ILE A 287 12.72 9.26 12.31
CA ILE A 287 12.57 10.37 11.36
C ILE A 287 13.94 10.90 10.94
N ASN A 288 14.88 10.91 11.86
CA ASN A 288 16.24 11.36 11.59
C ASN A 288 17.14 10.31 10.93
N GLY A 289 16.68 9.07 10.76
CA GLY A 289 17.49 7.95 10.26
C GLY A 289 18.62 7.57 11.23
N GLU A 290 18.42 7.76 12.52
CA GLU A 290 19.38 7.43 13.57
C GLU A 290 19.16 6.01 14.09
N THR A 291 20.20 5.43 14.70
CA THR A 291 20.17 4.08 15.27
C THR A 291 19.09 3.94 16.34
N GLN A 292 18.25 2.91 16.20
CA GLN A 292 17.29 2.50 17.23
C GLN A 292 18.01 1.69 18.31
N ASN A 293 17.84 2.06 19.58
CA ASN A 293 18.54 1.43 20.71
C ASN A 293 17.63 1.18 21.91
N ILE A 294 16.33 0.98 21.68
CA ILE A 294 15.37 0.63 22.73
C ILE A 294 15.56 -0.83 23.11
N ILE A 295 15.74 -1.10 24.40
CA ILE A 295 15.80 -2.43 24.99
C ILE A 295 14.86 -2.44 26.18
N LYS A 296 13.75 -3.17 26.06
CA LYS A 296 12.75 -3.42 27.11
C LYS A 296 13.00 -4.78 27.77
N ASN A 297 13.28 -5.80 26.97
CA ASN A 297 13.54 -7.15 27.44
C ASN A 297 14.90 -7.65 26.94
N LYS A 298 15.86 -7.72 27.86
CA LYS A 298 17.24 -8.18 27.56
C LYS A 298 17.34 -9.68 27.28
N ASN A 299 16.35 -10.46 27.71
CA ASN A 299 16.35 -11.91 27.52
C ASN A 299 15.95 -12.32 26.10
N ASN A 300 15.27 -11.45 25.37
CA ASN A 300 14.87 -11.67 23.99
C ASN A 300 16.05 -11.44 23.02
N LYS A 301 15.99 -12.07 21.83
CA LYS A 301 17.15 -12.12 20.91
C LYS A 301 17.14 -11.08 19.81
N PHE A 302 15.99 -10.67 19.32
CA PHE A 302 15.85 -9.81 18.13
C PHE A 302 15.16 -8.46 18.41
N ASN A 303 15.43 -7.48 17.59
CA ASN A 303 14.62 -6.25 17.51
C ASN A 303 13.51 -6.44 16.47
N LEU A 304 12.34 -5.88 16.73
CA LEU A 304 11.17 -5.97 15.86
C LEU A 304 10.75 -4.58 15.39
N TYR A 305 10.57 -4.44 14.08
CA TYR A 305 10.09 -3.20 13.45
C TYR A 305 9.03 -3.51 12.39
N ARG A 306 8.22 -2.51 12.06
CA ARG A 306 7.33 -2.53 10.89
C ARG A 306 7.50 -1.26 10.07
N ILE A 307 7.28 -1.36 8.75
CA ILE A 307 7.47 -0.28 7.78
C ILE A 307 6.38 -0.27 6.72
N GLY A 308 6.23 0.87 6.06
CA GLY A 308 5.26 1.05 4.98
C GLY A 308 3.83 0.87 5.47
N ASP A 309 2.97 0.28 4.63
CA ASP A 309 1.55 0.13 4.93
C ASP A 309 1.25 -0.86 6.06
N ALA A 310 2.21 -1.67 6.48
CA ALA A 310 2.10 -2.45 7.72
C ALA A 310 2.06 -1.55 8.97
N VAL A 311 2.44 -0.27 8.88
CA VAL A 311 2.28 0.75 9.93
C VAL A 311 0.99 1.53 9.72
N SER A 312 0.83 2.09 8.53
CA SER A 312 -0.32 2.89 8.10
C SER A 312 -0.29 3.05 6.59
N SER A 313 -1.44 2.95 5.94
CA SER A 313 -1.56 3.17 4.51
C SER A 313 -1.09 4.56 4.12
N ARG A 314 -0.17 4.61 3.17
CA ARG A 314 0.40 5.85 2.60
C ARG A 314 0.74 5.61 1.13
N ASN A 315 1.79 6.20 0.65
CA ASN A 315 2.22 6.06 -0.75
C ASN A 315 3.54 5.28 -0.88
N ILE A 316 3.90 4.93 -2.11
CA ILE A 316 5.11 4.18 -2.45
C ILE A 316 6.38 4.84 -1.89
N HIS A 317 6.49 6.18 -2.02
CA HIS A 317 7.64 6.91 -1.50
C HIS A 317 7.77 6.74 0.02
N ALA A 318 6.68 6.82 0.76
CA ALA A 318 6.68 6.65 2.21
C ALA A 318 7.18 5.26 2.62
N ALA A 319 6.73 4.20 1.95
CA ALA A 319 7.16 2.83 2.22
C ALA A 319 8.68 2.65 1.99
N ILE A 320 9.20 3.17 0.89
CA ILE A 320 10.63 3.13 0.55
C ILE A 320 11.46 3.98 1.53
N TYR A 321 10.92 5.14 1.91
CA TYR A 321 11.61 6.06 2.82
C TYR A 321 11.64 5.53 4.26
N ASP A 322 10.59 4.85 4.72
CA ASP A 322 10.62 4.14 6.00
C ASP A 322 11.73 3.09 6.04
N ALA A 323 11.84 2.29 4.97
CA ALA A 323 12.91 1.30 4.84
C ALA A 323 14.29 1.93 4.90
N LEU A 324 14.51 3.03 4.15
CA LEU A 324 15.79 3.74 4.15
C LEU A 324 16.14 4.27 5.55
N ARG A 325 15.21 4.99 6.20
CA ARG A 325 15.43 5.59 7.52
C ARG A 325 15.72 4.55 8.61
N LEU A 326 15.01 3.43 8.56
CA LEU A 326 15.20 2.36 9.54
C LEU A 326 16.53 1.65 9.35
N VAL A 327 16.82 1.24 8.10
CA VAL A 327 17.87 0.26 7.85
C VAL A 327 19.25 0.88 7.68
N ILE A 328 19.34 2.15 7.31
CA ILE A 328 20.63 2.80 7.02
C ILE A 328 21.59 2.82 8.22
N ASN A 329 21.07 2.68 9.43
CA ASN A 329 21.87 2.66 10.67
C ASN A 329 21.50 1.51 11.63
N LEU A 330 21.02 0.35 11.08
CA LEU A 330 20.80 -0.86 11.86
C LEU A 330 22.10 -1.54 12.35
#